data_14ad13ecdc37b125ccee12cd9066b239
#
_entry.id   14ad13ecdc37b125ccee12cd9066b239
#
_cell.length_a   1.000
_cell.length_b   1.000
_cell.length_c   1.000
_cell.angle_alpha   90.00
_cell.angle_beta   90.00
_cell.angle_gamma   90.00
#
_symmetry.space_group_name_H-M   'P 1'
#
loop_
_entity.id
_entity.type
_entity.pdbx_description
1 polymer ?
#
loop_
_entity_poly.entity_id
_entity_poly.type
_entity_poly.pdbx_seq_one_letter_code
_entity_poly.pdbx_strand_id
1 'polypeptide(L)'
;HYDACAKPTGGGCASVVVSVTLDELAEAGPTTKFATNTGIELDAFDLVRLGMDGTSDFVLTVDEATSLPLNLYRTRRLASLAQRITLLAVQGVCAWTGCTAPLTETEIHHITSLLQGGDTNIDNLTALCRTHHRCNNDFKDHRNNTSHMDVDPATGRAGVKEPGCATLQFNHADAAEHSAVNRLRKRHRQRNRATVPDPGGATA
;
A
#
# COMPACT_ATOMS: atom_id res chain seq x y z
N HIS A 1 29.07 -6.10 16.78
CA HIS A 1 29.09 -4.76 17.38
C HIS A 1 28.16 -3.88 16.56
N TYR A 2 26.95 -3.68 17.05
CA TYR A 2 26.12 -2.56 16.66
C TYR A 2 26.74 -1.34 17.34
N ASP A 3 27.48 -0.55 16.58
CA ASP A 3 27.81 0.79 17.03
C ASP A 3 26.52 1.52 17.34
N ALA A 4 26.44 2.05 18.54
CA ALA A 4 25.34 2.84 19.01
C ALA A 4 25.05 3.90 17.94
N CYS A 5 23.95 3.72 17.23
CA CYS A 5 23.45 4.68 16.27
C CYS A 5 23.41 6.03 16.98
N ALA A 6 24.20 6.97 16.53
CA ALA A 6 24.16 8.32 17.04
C ALA A 6 22.68 8.75 17.03
N LYS A 7 22.16 9.14 18.18
CA LYS A 7 20.78 9.63 18.27
C LYS A 7 20.63 10.72 17.22
N PRO A 8 19.66 10.61 16.30
CA PRO A 8 19.42 11.69 15.37
C PRO A 8 19.08 12.94 16.19
N THR A 9 19.94 13.93 16.08
CA THR A 9 19.69 15.25 16.62
C THR A 9 18.68 15.94 15.71
N GLY A 10 17.41 15.74 15.99
CA GLY A 10 16.32 16.35 15.23
C GLY A 10 15.14 15.39 15.14
N GLY A 11 14.01 15.88 15.49
CA GLY A 11 12.67 15.38 15.58
C GLY A 11 12.35 14.01 14.97
N GLY A 12 11.44 13.33 15.60
CA GLY A 12 11.07 11.95 15.40
C GLY A 12 11.07 11.49 13.93
N CYS A 13 11.66 10.34 13.71
CA CYS A 13 11.80 9.67 12.40
C CYS A 13 10.49 9.16 11.78
N ALA A 14 9.35 9.68 12.16
CA ALA A 14 8.06 9.26 11.63
C ALA A 14 7.65 10.21 10.50
N SER A 15 7.84 9.77 9.27
CA SER A 15 7.24 10.46 8.11
C SER A 15 5.74 10.16 8.05
N VAL A 16 4.94 11.18 7.87
CA VAL A 16 3.53 11.05 7.56
C VAL A 16 3.38 10.95 6.04
N VAL A 17 2.72 9.88 5.59
CA VAL A 17 2.36 9.71 4.18
C VAL A 17 0.87 9.94 4.04
N VAL A 18 0.49 10.96 3.30
CA VAL A 18 -0.89 11.28 2.98
C VAL A 18 -1.24 10.66 1.64
N SER A 19 -2.31 9.90 1.57
CA SER A 19 -2.80 9.31 0.33
C SER A 19 -4.05 10.03 -0.13
N VAL A 20 -4.02 10.51 -1.38
CA VAL A 20 -5.07 11.33 -1.98
C VAL A 20 -5.17 11.02 -3.48
N THR A 21 -6.37 11.04 -4.03
CA THR A 21 -6.56 11.03 -5.48
C THR A 21 -6.39 12.44 -6.06
N LEU A 22 -6.13 12.53 -7.36
CA LEU A 22 -6.05 13.83 -8.02
C LEU A 22 -7.38 14.57 -7.96
N ASP A 23 -8.49 13.86 -8.08
CA ASP A 23 -9.83 14.46 -8.02
C ASP A 23 -10.16 14.91 -6.58
N GLU A 24 -9.87 14.11 -5.57
CA GLU A 24 -9.99 14.55 -4.17
C GLU A 24 -9.14 15.80 -3.87
N LEU A 25 -7.95 15.89 -4.47
CA LEU A 25 -7.08 17.05 -4.29
C LEU A 25 -7.64 18.28 -5.00
N ALA A 26 -8.18 18.11 -6.21
CA ALA A 26 -8.78 19.19 -6.99
C ALA A 26 -10.07 19.73 -6.36
N GLU A 27 -10.86 18.86 -5.73
CA GLU A 27 -12.12 19.20 -5.06
C GLU A 27 -11.95 19.52 -3.57
N ALA A 28 -10.71 19.49 -3.06
CA ALA A 28 -10.45 19.63 -1.63
C ALA A 28 -10.90 21.00 -1.10
N GLY A 29 -11.73 20.97 -0.07
CA GLY A 29 -12.14 22.13 0.71
C GLY A 29 -11.53 22.10 2.13
N PRO A 30 -11.78 23.12 2.93
CA PRO A 30 -11.23 23.25 4.28
C PRO A 30 -11.52 22.08 5.22
N THR A 31 -12.62 21.37 4.97
CA THR A 31 -13.09 20.24 5.79
C THR A 31 -12.78 18.86 5.18
N THR A 32 -12.16 18.82 4.00
CA THR A 32 -11.78 17.56 3.36
C THR A 32 -10.74 16.84 4.21
N LYS A 33 -10.99 15.56 4.49
CA LYS A 33 -10.11 14.69 5.28
C LYS A 33 -9.36 13.73 4.39
N PHE A 34 -8.04 13.69 4.57
CA PHE A 34 -7.12 12.85 3.84
C PHE A 34 -6.63 11.68 4.71
N ALA A 35 -6.58 10.50 4.13
CA ALA A 35 -6.09 9.31 4.80
C ALA A 35 -4.57 9.33 4.95
N THR A 36 -4.06 8.90 6.10
CA THR A 36 -2.62 8.78 6.35
C THR A 36 -2.21 7.37 6.71
N ASN A 37 -0.91 7.07 6.61
CA ASN A 37 -0.32 5.80 7.05
C ASN A 37 -0.34 5.62 8.58
N THR A 38 -0.54 6.70 9.35
CA THR A 38 -0.61 6.66 10.82
C THR A 38 -2.00 6.32 11.36
N GLY A 39 -2.98 6.16 10.46
CA GLY A 39 -4.38 5.92 10.84
C GLY A 39 -5.14 7.18 11.27
N ILE A 40 -4.49 8.34 11.32
CA ILE A 40 -5.10 9.65 11.58
C ILE A 40 -5.55 10.23 10.24
N GLU A 41 -6.68 10.91 10.23
CA GLU A 41 -7.12 11.72 9.09
C GLU A 41 -6.71 13.17 9.30
N LEU A 42 -6.08 13.75 8.29
CA LEU A 42 -5.64 15.14 8.29
C LEU A 42 -6.54 15.97 7.37
N ASP A 43 -6.80 17.21 7.72
CA ASP A 43 -7.45 18.17 6.82
C ASP A 43 -6.43 19.02 6.04
N ALA A 44 -6.93 19.87 5.16
CA ALA A 44 -6.08 20.72 4.33
C ALA A 44 -5.20 21.67 5.17
N PHE A 45 -5.68 22.16 6.32
CA PHE A 45 -4.89 23.01 7.21
C PHE A 45 -3.78 22.23 7.90
N ASP A 46 -4.07 20.98 8.33
CA ASP A 46 -3.07 20.08 8.90
C ASP A 46 -1.94 19.82 7.90
N LEU A 47 -2.27 19.61 6.61
CA LEU A 47 -1.28 19.40 5.55
C LEU A 47 -0.37 20.63 5.34
N VAL A 48 -0.96 21.82 5.29
CA VAL A 48 -0.19 23.06 5.17
C VAL A 48 0.72 23.24 6.39
N ARG A 49 0.21 22.97 7.59
CA ARG A 49 0.97 23.09 8.84
C ARG A 49 2.15 22.13 8.87
N LEU A 50 1.95 20.85 8.48
CA LEU A 50 3.03 19.86 8.38
C LEU A 50 4.12 20.32 7.40
N GLY A 51 3.73 20.83 6.21
CA GLY A 51 4.67 21.35 5.22
C GLY A 51 5.47 22.56 5.72
N MET A 52 4.90 23.38 6.60
CA MET A 52 5.60 24.55 7.20
C MET A 52 6.59 24.17 8.31
N ASP A 53 6.35 23.07 9.01
CA ASP A 53 7.22 22.61 10.10
C ASP A 53 8.54 21.95 9.60
N GLY A 54 8.74 21.88 8.28
CA GLY A 54 9.98 21.39 7.65
C GLY A 54 10.24 19.91 7.87
N THR A 55 9.21 19.15 8.23
CA THR A 55 9.27 17.69 8.31
C THR A 55 9.25 17.07 6.91
N SER A 56 9.92 15.93 6.72
CA SER A 56 9.92 15.23 5.44
C SER A 56 8.63 14.43 5.29
N ASP A 57 7.55 15.12 4.96
CA ASP A 57 6.26 14.50 4.71
C ASP A 57 6.08 14.17 3.21
N PHE A 58 5.25 13.18 2.93
CA PHE A 58 5.04 12.69 1.59
C PHE A 58 3.55 12.68 1.24
N VAL A 59 3.23 13.22 0.08
CA VAL A 59 1.90 13.09 -0.53
C VAL A 59 1.97 12.03 -1.62
N LEU A 60 1.22 10.96 -1.45
CA LEU A 60 1.08 9.90 -2.44
C LEU A 60 -0.20 10.13 -3.22
N THR A 61 -0.07 10.40 -4.51
CA THR A 61 -1.22 10.42 -5.42
C THR A 61 -1.52 9.01 -5.92
N VAL A 62 -2.79 8.67 -5.95
CA VAL A 62 -3.29 7.38 -6.44
C VAL A 62 -4.31 7.61 -7.56
N ASP A 63 -4.38 6.67 -8.48
CA ASP A 63 -5.42 6.65 -9.50
C ASP A 63 -6.78 6.33 -8.86
N GLU A 64 -7.81 7.12 -9.16
CA GLU A 64 -9.11 6.98 -8.52
C GLU A 64 -9.81 5.67 -8.89
N ALA A 65 -9.73 5.25 -10.15
CA ALA A 65 -10.45 4.09 -10.64
C ALA A 65 -9.87 2.78 -10.10
N THR A 66 -8.53 2.69 -10.04
CA THR A 66 -7.81 1.47 -9.64
C THR A 66 -7.33 1.51 -8.20
N SER A 67 -7.24 2.69 -7.58
CA SER A 67 -6.58 2.93 -6.28
C SER A 67 -5.11 2.45 -6.28
N LEU A 68 -4.48 2.47 -7.46
CA LEU A 68 -3.06 2.15 -7.61
C LEU A 68 -2.22 3.41 -7.46
N PRO A 69 -1.04 3.31 -6.84
CA PRO A 69 -0.09 4.41 -6.83
C PRO A 69 0.39 4.70 -8.26
N LEU A 70 0.59 5.97 -8.56
CA LEU A 70 1.18 6.39 -9.84
C LEU A 70 2.59 5.82 -9.96
N ASN A 71 2.89 5.23 -11.13
CA ASN A 71 4.05 4.39 -11.33
C ASN A 71 5.35 5.21 -11.34
N LEU A 72 6.35 4.78 -10.55
CA LEU A 72 7.70 5.34 -10.56
C LEU A 72 8.64 4.36 -11.27
N TYR A 73 8.76 4.49 -12.59
CA TYR A 73 9.66 3.65 -13.40
C TYR A 73 11.11 3.80 -13.00
N ARG A 74 11.78 2.68 -12.68
CA ARG A 74 13.22 2.67 -12.42
C ARG A 74 13.91 1.41 -12.95
N THR A 75 15.07 1.62 -13.55
CA THR A 75 15.97 0.58 -14.05
C THR A 75 16.86 -0.05 -12.96
N ARG A 76 16.69 0.29 -11.70
CA ARG A 76 17.53 -0.20 -10.59
C ARG A 76 16.96 -1.49 -9.99
N ARG A 77 17.87 -2.44 -9.71
CA ARG A 77 17.53 -3.73 -9.06
C ARG A 77 16.85 -3.57 -7.69
N LEU A 78 17.28 -2.58 -6.90
CA LEU A 78 16.72 -2.36 -5.56
C LEU A 78 15.66 -1.27 -5.59
N ALA A 79 14.57 -1.52 -4.87
CA ALA A 79 13.52 -0.51 -4.65
C ALA A 79 14.12 0.76 -4.04
N SER A 80 13.72 1.89 -4.61
CA SER A 80 14.12 3.20 -4.10
C SER A 80 13.42 3.52 -2.78
N LEU A 81 13.92 4.55 -2.08
CA LEU A 81 13.26 5.06 -0.89
C LEU A 81 11.81 5.47 -1.19
N ALA A 82 11.58 6.16 -2.32
CA ALA A 82 10.23 6.56 -2.72
C ALA A 82 9.28 5.36 -2.92
N GLN A 83 9.76 4.27 -3.55
CA GLN A 83 8.96 3.05 -3.69
C GLN A 83 8.69 2.37 -2.34
N ARG A 84 9.66 2.37 -1.42
CA ARG A 84 9.46 1.86 -0.05
C ARG A 84 8.40 2.65 0.71
N ILE A 85 8.42 3.99 0.62
CA ILE A 85 7.44 4.87 1.22
C ILE A 85 6.05 4.63 0.61
N THR A 86 5.98 4.47 -0.71
CA THR A 86 4.73 4.13 -1.40
C THR A 86 4.15 2.82 -0.87
N LEU A 87 4.97 1.77 -0.75
CA LEU A 87 4.51 0.49 -0.19
C LEU A 87 4.08 0.61 1.28
N LEU A 88 4.71 1.49 2.07
CA LEU A 88 4.27 1.79 3.43
C LEU A 88 2.83 2.34 3.44
N ALA A 89 2.53 3.27 2.56
CA ALA A 89 1.18 3.83 2.44
C ALA A 89 0.16 2.81 1.90
N VAL A 90 0.56 1.95 0.97
CA VAL A 90 -0.32 0.97 0.30
C VAL A 90 -0.61 -0.24 1.20
N GLN A 91 0.39 -0.79 1.86
CA GLN A 91 0.31 -2.07 2.57
C GLN A 91 0.37 -1.92 4.09
N GLY A 92 1.25 -1.05 4.60
CA GLY A 92 1.46 -0.82 6.04
C GLY A 92 2.18 -1.97 6.77
N VAL A 93 1.94 -3.21 6.36
CA VAL A 93 2.48 -4.46 6.93
C VAL A 93 2.88 -5.43 5.81
N CYS A 94 3.49 -6.55 6.18
CA CYS A 94 3.73 -7.68 5.27
C CYS A 94 2.46 -8.05 4.49
N ALA A 95 2.58 -8.25 3.18
CA ALA A 95 1.42 -8.55 2.31
C ALA A 95 0.87 -9.97 2.49
N TRP A 96 1.60 -10.86 3.15
CA TRP A 96 1.17 -12.24 3.35
C TRP A 96 -0.06 -12.32 4.25
N THR A 97 -0.99 -13.18 3.87
CA THR A 97 -2.28 -13.36 4.55
C THR A 97 -2.12 -13.56 6.06
N GLY A 98 -2.82 -12.73 6.84
CA GLY A 98 -2.82 -12.79 8.32
C GLY A 98 -1.55 -12.28 9.01
N CYS A 99 -0.52 -11.84 8.26
CA CYS A 99 0.71 -11.34 8.86
C CYS A 99 0.57 -9.89 9.33
N THR A 100 1.07 -9.62 10.53
CA THR A 100 1.03 -8.28 11.15
C THR A 100 2.41 -7.62 11.25
N ALA A 101 3.46 -8.25 10.69
CA ALA A 101 4.82 -7.69 10.70
C ALA A 101 4.83 -6.31 10.04
N PRO A 102 5.27 -5.25 10.73
CA PRO A 102 5.24 -3.89 10.21
C PRO A 102 6.18 -3.74 9.02
N LEU A 103 5.90 -2.80 8.13
CA LEU A 103 6.70 -2.61 6.92
C LEU A 103 8.17 -2.29 7.21
N THR A 104 8.47 -1.69 8.35
CA THR A 104 9.83 -1.43 8.82
C THR A 104 10.68 -2.70 9.03
N GLU A 105 10.02 -3.84 9.21
CA GLU A 105 10.64 -5.16 9.37
C GLU A 105 10.49 -6.04 8.11
N THR A 106 10.17 -5.45 6.97
CA THR A 106 9.98 -6.16 5.71
C THR A 106 11.09 -5.87 4.71
N GLU A 107 11.23 -6.81 3.79
CA GLU A 107 12.06 -6.70 2.59
C GLU A 107 11.15 -6.45 1.38
N ILE A 108 11.61 -5.66 0.41
CA ILE A 108 10.85 -5.45 -0.82
C ILE A 108 11.12 -6.61 -1.76
N HIS A 109 10.03 -7.24 -2.16
CA HIS A 109 10.00 -8.41 -3.03
C HIS A 109 9.46 -8.05 -4.41
N HIS A 110 10.08 -8.59 -5.48
CA HIS A 110 9.55 -8.50 -6.84
C HIS A 110 8.56 -9.65 -7.07
N ILE A 111 7.31 -9.32 -7.35
CA ILE A 111 6.24 -10.31 -7.58
C ILE A 111 6.53 -11.16 -8.82
N THR A 112 7.03 -10.53 -9.88
CA THR A 112 7.71 -11.20 -10.99
C THR A 112 9.21 -10.93 -10.82
N SER A 113 9.99 -11.97 -10.64
CA SER A 113 11.41 -11.84 -10.34
C SER A 113 12.18 -11.19 -11.51
N LEU A 114 13.28 -10.50 -11.19
CA LEU A 114 14.16 -9.91 -12.22
C LEU A 114 14.69 -10.95 -13.20
N LEU A 115 14.91 -12.19 -12.75
CA LEU A 115 15.36 -13.30 -13.60
C LEU A 115 14.27 -13.73 -14.61
N GLN A 116 13.02 -13.44 -14.32
CA GLN A 116 11.86 -13.69 -15.18
C GLN A 116 11.44 -12.45 -15.98
N GLY A 117 12.26 -11.42 -15.99
CA GLY A 117 12.02 -10.18 -16.73
C GLY A 117 11.15 -9.16 -16.00
N GLY A 118 10.94 -9.33 -14.68
CA GLY A 118 10.20 -8.35 -13.89
C GLY A 118 10.98 -7.08 -13.64
N ASP A 119 10.32 -5.94 -13.77
CA ASP A 119 10.91 -4.62 -13.52
C ASP A 119 10.82 -4.21 -12.05
N THR A 120 11.68 -3.27 -11.63
CA THR A 120 11.59 -2.62 -10.31
C THR A 120 10.61 -1.45 -10.36
N ASN A 121 9.38 -1.74 -10.78
CA ASN A 121 8.25 -0.82 -10.81
C ASN A 121 7.32 -1.08 -9.63
N ILE A 122 6.59 -0.06 -9.19
CA ILE A 122 5.77 -0.14 -7.98
C ILE A 122 4.66 -1.20 -8.07
N ASP A 123 4.13 -1.44 -9.26
CA ASP A 123 3.12 -2.47 -9.56
C ASP A 123 3.65 -3.91 -9.49
N ASN A 124 4.99 -4.07 -9.61
CA ASN A 124 5.68 -5.35 -9.46
C ASN A 124 6.35 -5.53 -8.09
N LEU A 125 6.13 -4.62 -7.16
CA LEU A 125 6.74 -4.64 -5.84
C LEU A 125 5.73 -4.91 -4.74
N THR A 126 6.14 -5.71 -3.75
CA THR A 126 5.40 -5.94 -2.53
C THR A 126 6.34 -6.05 -1.33
N ALA A 127 5.83 -5.87 -0.14
CA ALA A 127 6.61 -5.96 1.09
C ALA A 127 6.32 -7.27 1.82
N LEU A 128 7.34 -8.06 2.09
CA LEU A 128 7.25 -9.31 2.81
C LEU A 128 8.19 -9.30 4.01
N CYS A 129 7.74 -9.78 5.17
CA CYS A 129 8.65 -10.04 6.27
C CYS A 129 9.62 -11.17 5.89
N ARG A 130 10.74 -11.23 6.57
CA ARG A 130 11.83 -12.17 6.24
C ARG A 130 11.36 -13.63 6.16
N THR A 131 10.43 -14.03 7.03
CA THR A 131 9.86 -15.38 7.01
C THR A 131 9.07 -15.63 5.74
N HIS A 132 8.14 -14.75 5.40
CA HIS A 132 7.28 -14.92 4.23
C HIS A 132 8.03 -14.69 2.91
N HIS A 133 9.04 -13.83 2.90
CA HIS A 133 9.93 -13.68 1.75
C HIS A 133 10.67 -14.99 1.41
N ARG A 134 11.08 -15.75 2.43
CA ARG A 134 11.74 -17.05 2.25
C ARG A 134 10.77 -18.18 1.88
N CYS A 135 9.51 -18.07 2.27
CA CYS A 135 8.47 -19.04 1.93
C CYS A 135 7.86 -18.83 0.55
N ASN A 136 8.11 -17.66 -0.08
CA ASN A 136 7.58 -17.33 -1.39
C ASN A 136 8.25 -18.17 -2.49
N ASN A 137 7.45 -18.72 -3.39
CA ASN A 137 7.93 -19.45 -4.57
C ASN A 137 8.00 -18.51 -5.77
N ASP A 138 9.20 -17.96 -6.04
CA ASP A 138 9.44 -17.00 -7.13
C ASP A 138 9.15 -17.59 -8.54
N PHE A 139 9.21 -18.91 -8.69
CA PHE A 139 8.91 -19.58 -9.96
C PHE A 139 7.42 -19.74 -10.21
N LYS A 140 6.57 -19.54 -9.21
CA LYS A 140 5.11 -19.69 -9.29
C LYS A 140 4.63 -21.05 -9.76
N ASP A 141 5.46 -22.08 -9.62
CA ASP A 141 5.20 -23.46 -10.09
C ASP A 141 4.55 -24.36 -9.02
N HIS A 142 4.25 -23.80 -7.86
CA HIS A 142 3.69 -24.50 -6.69
C HIS A 142 4.47 -25.75 -6.26
N ARG A 143 5.73 -25.89 -6.67
CA ARG A 143 6.57 -27.02 -6.27
C ARG A 143 6.62 -27.17 -4.75
N ASN A 144 6.56 -28.39 -4.28
CA ASN A 144 6.49 -28.72 -2.85
C ASN A 144 5.31 -28.07 -2.10
N ASN A 145 4.19 -27.86 -2.81
CA ASN A 145 2.98 -27.25 -2.26
C ASN A 145 3.22 -25.83 -1.69
N THR A 146 4.13 -25.08 -2.32
CA THR A 146 4.46 -23.71 -1.89
C THR A 146 3.56 -22.67 -2.53
N SER A 147 3.25 -21.63 -1.78
CA SER A 147 2.49 -20.46 -2.24
C SER A 147 3.42 -19.40 -2.84
N HIS A 148 2.87 -18.47 -3.60
CA HIS A 148 3.61 -17.33 -4.14
C HIS A 148 2.79 -16.04 -4.09
N MET A 149 3.47 -14.91 -4.18
CA MET A 149 2.84 -13.61 -4.35
C MET A 149 2.40 -13.43 -5.81
N ASP A 150 1.22 -12.87 -5.99
CA ASP A 150 0.73 -12.45 -7.29
C ASP A 150 -0.10 -11.17 -7.17
N VAL A 151 -0.47 -10.57 -8.30
CA VAL A 151 -1.25 -9.33 -8.37
C VAL A 151 -2.64 -9.63 -8.90
N ASP A 152 -3.65 -9.13 -8.23
CA ASP A 152 -5.01 -9.11 -8.77
C ASP A 152 -5.09 -8.10 -9.93
N PRO A 153 -5.33 -8.52 -11.16
CA PRO A 153 -5.33 -7.65 -12.32
C PRO A 153 -6.47 -6.60 -12.28
N ALA A 154 -7.53 -6.85 -11.52
CA ALA A 154 -8.65 -5.92 -11.42
C ALA A 154 -8.40 -4.79 -10.42
N THR A 155 -7.64 -5.05 -9.37
CA THR A 155 -7.41 -4.09 -8.29
C THR A 155 -5.96 -3.68 -8.12
N GLY A 156 -5.01 -4.35 -8.78
CA GLY A 156 -3.57 -4.16 -8.60
C GLY A 156 -3.08 -4.50 -7.19
N ARG A 157 -3.90 -5.14 -6.36
CA ARG A 157 -3.53 -5.52 -5.01
C ARG A 157 -2.70 -6.80 -5.03
N ALA A 158 -1.56 -6.79 -4.36
CA ALA A 158 -0.76 -7.99 -4.14
C ALA A 158 -1.46 -8.93 -3.15
N GLY A 159 -1.46 -10.22 -3.44
CA GLY A 159 -2.04 -11.27 -2.63
C GLY A 159 -1.27 -12.57 -2.75
N VAL A 160 -1.58 -13.53 -1.90
CA VAL A 160 -0.98 -14.87 -1.90
C VAL A 160 -1.80 -15.79 -2.78
N LYS A 161 -1.16 -16.45 -3.71
CA LYS A 161 -1.71 -17.55 -4.51
C LYS A 161 -1.32 -18.88 -3.87
N GLU A 162 -2.29 -19.55 -3.30
CA GLU A 162 -2.09 -20.86 -2.70
C GLU A 162 -2.26 -21.98 -3.73
N PRO A 163 -1.55 -23.11 -3.55
CA PRO A 163 -1.74 -24.30 -4.41
C PRO A 163 -3.19 -24.75 -4.42
N GLY A 164 -3.74 -24.97 -5.62
CA GLY A 164 -5.12 -25.41 -5.78
C GLY A 164 -6.20 -24.35 -5.56
N CYS A 165 -5.87 -23.15 -5.13
CA CYS A 165 -6.83 -22.06 -4.97
C CYS A 165 -6.98 -21.27 -6.28
N ALA A 166 -8.22 -21.02 -6.71
CA ALA A 166 -8.49 -20.22 -7.90
C ALA A 166 -8.26 -18.70 -7.65
N THR A 167 -8.49 -18.23 -6.43
CA THR A 167 -8.46 -16.81 -6.05
C THR A 167 -7.23 -16.48 -5.23
N LEU A 168 -6.80 -15.20 -5.30
CA LEU A 168 -5.76 -14.66 -4.43
C LEU A 168 -6.32 -14.42 -3.03
N GLN A 169 -5.50 -14.74 -2.03
CA GLN A 169 -5.78 -14.44 -0.64
C GLN A 169 -5.08 -13.13 -0.24
N PHE A 170 -5.85 -12.16 0.22
CA PHE A 170 -5.32 -10.86 0.63
C PHE A 170 -5.10 -10.79 2.13
N ASN A 171 -4.16 -9.96 2.55
CA ASN A 171 -3.99 -9.70 3.97
C ASN A 171 -5.11 -8.79 4.47
N HIS A 172 -5.93 -9.31 5.39
CA HIS A 172 -7.03 -8.62 6.06
C HIS A 172 -6.77 -8.40 7.56
N ALA A 173 -5.52 -8.54 8.01
CA ALA A 173 -5.17 -8.15 9.36
C ALA A 173 -5.51 -6.67 9.60
N ASP A 174 -5.95 -6.30 10.79
CA ASP A 174 -6.37 -4.94 11.12
C ASP A 174 -5.34 -3.89 10.70
N ALA A 175 -4.05 -4.16 10.94
CA ALA A 175 -2.98 -3.26 10.56
C ALA A 175 -2.88 -3.06 9.02
N ALA A 176 -3.15 -4.11 8.21
CA ALA A 176 -3.19 -4.00 6.75
C ALA A 176 -4.41 -3.17 6.29
N GLU A 177 -5.56 -3.40 6.91
CA GLU A 177 -6.80 -2.70 6.60
C GLU A 177 -6.76 -1.21 6.99
N HIS A 178 -5.87 -0.83 7.90
CA HIS A 178 -5.64 0.56 8.31
C HIS A 178 -4.58 1.28 7.46
N SER A 179 -4.00 0.64 6.43
CA SER A 179 -3.13 1.35 5.50
C SER A 179 -3.91 2.48 4.81
N ALA A 180 -3.20 3.57 4.44
CA ALA A 180 -3.85 4.76 3.90
C ALA A 180 -4.66 4.44 2.63
N VAL A 181 -4.10 3.63 1.72
CA VAL A 181 -4.79 3.25 0.46
C VAL A 181 -5.97 2.31 0.71
N ASN A 182 -5.89 1.36 1.65
CA ASN A 182 -7.05 0.51 1.98
C ASN A 182 -8.19 1.32 2.61
N ARG A 183 -7.88 2.36 3.38
CA ARG A 183 -8.88 3.31 3.90
C ARG A 183 -9.55 4.09 2.77
N LEU A 184 -8.79 4.56 1.77
CA LEU A 184 -9.36 5.17 0.56
C LEU A 184 -10.28 4.19 -0.19
N ARG A 185 -9.83 2.97 -0.45
CA ARG A 185 -10.65 1.92 -1.10
C ARG A 185 -11.97 1.66 -0.38
N LYS A 186 -11.95 1.62 0.96
CA LYS A 186 -13.16 1.47 1.77
C LYS A 186 -14.12 2.65 1.58
N ARG A 187 -13.57 3.88 1.59
CA ARG A 187 -14.34 5.11 1.40
C ARG A 187 -15.01 5.15 0.02
N HIS A 188 -14.27 4.84 -1.05
CA HIS A 188 -14.80 4.76 -2.41
C HIS A 188 -15.92 3.72 -2.54
N ARG A 189 -15.75 2.53 -1.98
CA ARG A 189 -16.80 1.49 -1.97
C ARG A 189 -18.07 1.96 -1.26
N GLN A 190 -17.94 2.72 -0.18
CA GLN A 190 -19.09 3.27 0.56
C GLN A 190 -19.81 4.34 -0.27
N ARG A 191 -19.06 5.25 -0.89
CA ARG A 191 -19.63 6.28 -1.80
C ARG A 191 -20.39 5.63 -2.96
N ASN A 192 -19.79 4.69 -3.66
CA ASN A 192 -20.40 4.01 -4.80
C ASN A 192 -21.66 3.21 -4.42
N ARG A 193 -21.72 2.65 -3.20
CA ARG A 193 -22.93 1.99 -2.70
C ARG A 193 -24.05 2.98 -2.39
N ALA A 194 -23.73 4.17 -1.91
CA ALA A 194 -24.70 5.20 -1.61
C ALA A 194 -25.31 5.87 -2.86
N THR A 195 -24.59 5.77 -4.01
CA THR A 195 -25.05 6.36 -5.29
C THR A 195 -25.86 5.39 -6.16
N VAL A 196 -25.94 4.11 -5.82
CA VAL A 196 -26.83 3.15 -6.53
C VAL A 196 -28.23 3.28 -5.95
N PRO A 197 -29.23 3.76 -6.72
CA PRO A 197 -30.62 3.82 -6.24
C PRO A 197 -31.11 2.40 -5.93
N ASP A 198 -31.82 2.24 -4.83
CA ASP A 198 -32.48 0.97 -4.48
C ASP A 198 -33.49 0.60 -5.60
N PRO A 199 -33.30 -0.52 -6.33
CA PRO A 199 -34.21 -0.92 -7.38
C PRO A 199 -35.58 -1.39 -6.87
N GLY A 200 -35.84 -1.32 -5.54
CA GLY A 200 -37.04 -1.85 -4.87
C GLY A 200 -38.15 -0.86 -4.57
N GLY A 201 -38.04 0.42 -4.99
CA GLY A 201 -39.02 1.46 -4.65
C GLY A 201 -40.20 1.63 -5.62
N ALA A 202 -40.63 0.57 -6.32
CA ALA A 202 -41.88 0.57 -7.09
C ALA A 202 -42.87 -0.42 -6.47
N THR A 203 -43.58 0.02 -5.43
CA THR A 203 -44.81 -0.66 -4.98
C THR A 203 -46.00 0.28 -5.13
N ALA A 204 -46.86 -0.13 -6.05
CA ALA A 204 -48.29 0.06 -6.22
C ALA A 204 -48.94 1.30 -5.59
#